data_b7d9db68a0b5acef5292687b619a8fa2
#
_entry.id   b7d9db68a0b5acef5292687b619a8fa2
#
_cell.length_a   1.000
_cell.length_b   1.000
_cell.length_c   1.000
_cell.angle_alpha   90.00
_cell.angle_beta   90.00
_cell.angle_gamma   90.00
#
_symmetry.space_group_name_H-M   'P 1'
#
loop_
_entity.id
_entity.type
_entity.pdbx_description
1 polymer ?
#
loop_
_entity_poly.entity_id
_entity_poly.type
_entity_poly.pdbx_seq_one_letter_code
_entity_poly.pdbx_strand_id
1 'polypeptide(L)'
;SDNYDVNDDELLIETFRPDLFVHTRTDIRQLHAMSAGFQLLPEEMNIDFYPDDYAPINSLPVNYIAIHPSKSWTSRTWEKERWQELIDRLNLINIPVVIVGKDSSETGTYQIDKPVYDLNVRNGLNLVNKIDIHQTWHVLNKASVIITMDSGILHLAGTTDTHIIQLGSSIDPRLRSPYR
;
A
#
# COMPACT_ATOMS: atom_id res chain seq x y z
N SER A 1 28.19 27.60 -14.18
CA SER A 1 27.86 26.54 -13.20
C SER A 1 26.66 27.02 -12.40
N ASP A 2 25.49 26.70 -12.91
CA ASP A 2 24.26 27.07 -12.29
C ASP A 2 24.00 26.07 -11.16
N ASN A 3 24.19 26.54 -9.94
CA ASN A 3 23.68 25.85 -8.77
C ASN A 3 22.15 25.91 -8.82
N TYR A 4 21.54 24.86 -9.31
CA TYR A 4 20.12 24.63 -9.08
C TYR A 4 19.95 24.30 -7.60
N ASP A 5 19.50 25.28 -6.87
CA ASP A 5 19.01 25.10 -5.51
C ASP A 5 17.59 24.51 -5.63
N VAL A 6 17.55 23.22 -5.90
CA VAL A 6 16.28 22.47 -6.01
C VAL A 6 15.75 22.33 -4.60
N ASN A 7 14.63 22.98 -4.29
CA ASN A 7 13.98 22.76 -3.01
C ASN A 7 13.30 21.39 -2.99
N ASP A 8 13.06 20.85 -1.81
CA ASP A 8 12.48 19.51 -1.63
C ASP A 8 11.12 19.34 -2.35
N ASP A 9 10.36 20.42 -2.51
CA ASP A 9 9.06 20.42 -3.17
C ASP A 9 9.22 20.27 -4.70
N GLU A 10 10.21 20.88 -5.31
CA GLU A 10 10.50 20.72 -6.73
C GLU A 10 10.98 19.29 -7.05
N LEU A 11 11.77 18.72 -6.16
CA LEU A 11 12.23 17.33 -6.27
C LEU A 11 11.07 16.35 -6.25
N LEU A 12 10.12 16.55 -5.34
CA LEU A 12 8.90 15.75 -5.25
C LEU A 12 8.03 15.87 -6.51
N ILE A 13 7.93 17.07 -7.09
CA ILE A 13 7.18 17.29 -8.33
C ILE A 13 7.84 16.55 -9.49
N GLU A 14 9.15 16.58 -9.61
CA GLU A 14 9.87 15.88 -10.68
C GLU A 14 9.75 14.36 -10.57
N THR A 15 9.81 13.79 -9.38
CA THR A 15 9.65 12.36 -9.17
C THR A 15 8.24 11.86 -9.44
N PHE A 16 7.24 12.74 -9.44
CA PHE A 16 5.86 12.40 -9.78
C PHE A 16 5.47 12.70 -11.24
N ARG A 17 6.40 13.18 -12.06
CA ARG A 17 6.13 13.43 -13.47
C ARG A 17 6.02 12.12 -14.24
N PRO A 18 4.87 11.86 -14.90
CA PRO A 18 4.66 10.61 -15.65
C PRO A 18 5.65 10.40 -16.80
N ASP A 19 6.12 11.48 -17.41
CA ASP A 19 7.07 11.47 -18.51
C ASP A 19 8.44 10.91 -18.10
N LEU A 20 8.93 11.23 -16.92
CA LEU A 20 10.19 10.67 -16.40
C LEU A 20 10.07 9.15 -16.19
N PHE A 21 8.96 8.68 -15.66
CA PHE A 21 8.73 7.25 -15.45
C PHE A 21 8.68 6.46 -16.77
N VAL A 22 8.10 7.03 -17.80
CA VAL A 22 7.99 6.39 -19.12
C VAL A 22 9.35 6.19 -19.77
N HIS A 23 10.26 7.14 -19.60
CA HIS A 23 11.56 7.13 -20.27
C HIS A 23 12.63 6.32 -19.53
N THR A 24 12.64 6.35 -18.21
CA THR A 24 13.72 5.73 -17.43
C THR A 24 13.45 4.28 -17.02
N ARG A 25 12.19 3.91 -16.86
CA ARG A 25 11.77 2.62 -16.25
C ARG A 25 12.48 2.34 -14.92
N THR A 26 12.91 3.39 -14.25
CA THR A 26 13.65 3.31 -13.00
C THR A 26 12.68 3.30 -11.83
N ASP A 27 12.90 2.41 -10.88
CA ASP A 27 12.10 2.36 -9.65
C ASP A 27 12.15 3.71 -8.91
N ILE A 28 11.03 4.13 -8.32
CA ILE A 28 10.90 5.43 -7.66
C ILE A 28 11.92 5.61 -6.52
N ARG A 29 12.25 4.56 -5.78
CA ARG A 29 13.26 4.60 -4.71
C ARG A 29 14.63 4.94 -5.27
N GLN A 30 14.98 4.33 -6.39
CA GLN A 30 16.22 4.63 -7.10
C GLN A 30 16.25 6.07 -7.62
N LEU A 31 15.13 6.58 -8.12
CA LEU A 31 15.03 7.98 -8.55
C LEU A 31 15.27 8.96 -7.40
N HIS A 32 14.66 8.70 -6.23
CA HIS A 32 14.91 9.52 -5.04
C HIS A 32 16.37 9.46 -4.59
N ALA A 33 16.97 8.27 -4.58
CA ALA A 33 18.37 8.11 -4.23
C ALA A 33 19.30 8.88 -5.19
N MET A 34 19.04 8.75 -6.50
CA MET A 34 19.80 9.48 -7.52
C MET A 34 19.66 11.00 -7.38
N SER A 35 18.48 11.48 -7.05
CA SER A 35 18.23 12.89 -6.77
C SER A 35 18.99 13.38 -5.53
N ALA A 36 19.22 12.52 -4.55
CA ALA A 36 20.01 12.79 -3.36
C ALA A 36 21.52 12.58 -3.58
N GLY A 37 21.95 12.24 -4.79
CA GLY A 37 23.37 12.10 -5.16
C GLY A 37 23.98 10.73 -4.89
N PHE A 38 23.20 9.69 -4.67
CA PHE A 38 23.68 8.31 -4.49
C PHE A 38 22.86 7.30 -5.31
N GLN A 39 23.30 6.07 -5.35
CA GLN A 39 22.64 4.97 -6.03
C GLN A 39 22.41 3.83 -5.03
N LEU A 40 21.19 3.31 -4.98
CA LEU A 40 20.88 2.13 -4.16
C LEU A 40 21.41 0.86 -4.82
N LEU A 41 22.02 0.00 -4.02
CA LEU A 41 22.32 -1.36 -4.42
C LEU A 41 21.05 -2.22 -4.37
N PRO A 42 21.01 -3.35 -5.09
CA PRO A 42 19.82 -4.25 -5.07
C PRO A 42 19.39 -4.66 -3.66
N GLU A 43 20.33 -4.95 -2.77
CA GLU A 43 20.09 -5.32 -1.39
C GLU A 43 19.54 -4.17 -0.53
N GLU A 44 19.79 -2.92 -0.92
CA GLU A 44 19.30 -1.73 -0.23
C GLU A 44 17.89 -1.32 -0.70
N MET A 45 17.41 -1.93 -1.76
CA MET A 45 16.06 -1.68 -2.28
C MET A 45 14.98 -2.32 -1.40
N ASN A 46 15.34 -3.27 -0.59
CA ASN A 46 14.43 -3.94 0.34
C ASN A 46 14.48 -3.27 1.71
N ILE A 47 13.33 -3.20 2.37
CA ILE A 47 13.22 -2.68 3.73
C ILE A 47 12.78 -3.83 4.62
N ASP A 48 13.64 -4.19 5.55
CA ASP A 48 13.28 -5.11 6.61
C ASP A 48 12.50 -4.35 7.69
N PHE A 49 11.29 -4.75 7.92
CA PHE A 49 10.45 -4.22 8.97
C PHE A 49 9.95 -5.36 9.84
N TYR A 50 10.48 -5.43 11.05
CA TYR A 50 10.07 -6.41 12.05
C TYR A 50 9.57 -5.66 13.28
N PRO A 51 8.28 -5.61 13.54
CA PRO A 51 7.76 -4.97 14.73
C PRO A 51 8.17 -5.79 15.96
N ASP A 52 8.96 -5.17 16.85
CA ASP A 52 9.50 -5.83 18.04
C ASP A 52 8.44 -6.05 19.12
N ASP A 53 7.43 -5.17 19.19
CA ASP A 53 6.39 -5.24 20.19
C ASP A 53 5.04 -4.76 19.62
N TYR A 54 4.04 -5.61 19.72
CA TYR A 54 2.66 -5.28 19.37
C TYR A 54 1.67 -6.14 20.16
N ALA A 55 0.53 -5.56 20.52
CA ALA A 55 -0.52 -6.31 21.17
C ALA A 55 -1.11 -7.36 20.22
N PRO A 56 -1.15 -8.65 20.57
CA PRO A 56 -1.69 -9.69 19.71
C PRO A 56 -3.14 -9.44 19.35
N ILE A 57 -3.50 -9.70 18.10
CA ILE A 57 -4.89 -9.71 17.66
C ILE A 57 -5.44 -11.12 17.80
N ASN A 58 -6.11 -11.38 18.92
CA ASN A 58 -6.51 -12.74 19.32
C ASN A 58 -7.66 -13.34 18.50
N SER A 59 -8.26 -12.58 17.60
CA SER A 59 -9.47 -12.97 16.86
C SER A 59 -9.26 -13.10 15.36
N LEU A 60 -8.02 -13.13 14.87
CA LEU A 60 -7.76 -13.31 13.44
C LEU A 60 -8.28 -14.68 12.97
N PRO A 61 -9.03 -14.73 11.87
CA PRO A 61 -9.40 -16.01 11.27
C PRO A 61 -8.18 -16.81 10.82
N VAL A 62 -8.34 -18.09 10.63
CA VAL A 62 -7.35 -18.93 9.97
C VAL A 62 -7.52 -18.84 8.47
N ASN A 63 -6.41 -18.76 7.71
CA ASN A 63 -6.42 -18.76 6.23
C ASN A 63 -7.31 -17.66 5.61
N TYR A 64 -7.13 -16.43 6.02
CA TYR A 64 -7.88 -15.30 5.50
C TYR A 64 -7.16 -14.54 4.39
N ILE A 65 -7.91 -13.75 3.65
CA ILE A 65 -7.38 -12.75 2.72
C ILE A 65 -7.43 -11.39 3.40
N ALA A 66 -6.29 -10.69 3.45
CA ALA A 66 -6.23 -9.31 3.88
C ALA A 66 -6.51 -8.38 2.70
N ILE A 67 -7.37 -7.39 2.88
CA ILE A 67 -7.64 -6.38 1.86
C ILE A 67 -7.44 -4.97 2.40
N HIS A 68 -6.97 -4.08 1.52
CA HIS A 68 -6.86 -2.65 1.81
C HIS A 68 -7.57 -1.85 0.70
N PRO A 69 -8.86 -1.57 0.86
CA PRO A 69 -9.69 -0.88 -0.11
C PRO A 69 -9.51 0.65 -0.03
N SER A 70 -8.30 1.13 -0.27
CA SER A 70 -7.97 2.54 -0.22
C SER A 70 -8.70 3.35 -1.29
N LYS A 71 -9.09 4.57 -0.93
CA LYS A 71 -9.51 5.63 -1.85
C LYS A 71 -8.38 6.64 -1.94
N SER A 72 -7.90 6.89 -3.14
CA SER A 72 -6.91 7.94 -3.37
C SER A 72 -7.25 8.68 -4.66
N TRP A 73 -6.31 8.91 -5.53
CA TRP A 73 -6.60 9.50 -6.83
C TRP A 73 -7.58 8.62 -7.61
N THR A 74 -8.43 9.23 -8.40
CA THR A 74 -9.41 8.52 -9.23
C THR A 74 -8.78 7.38 -10.04
N SER A 75 -7.59 7.61 -10.58
CA SER A 75 -6.83 6.61 -11.34
C SER A 75 -6.28 5.45 -10.50
N ARG A 76 -6.33 5.55 -9.17
CA ARG A 76 -5.87 4.53 -8.22
C ARG A 76 -6.97 4.07 -7.28
N THR A 77 -8.22 4.34 -7.64
CA THR A 77 -9.37 4.00 -6.81
C THR A 77 -10.17 2.90 -7.49
N TRP A 78 -10.31 1.77 -6.84
CA TRP A 78 -11.27 0.75 -7.25
C TRP A 78 -12.61 1.01 -6.56
N GLU A 79 -13.70 0.86 -7.26
CA GLU A 79 -15.03 1.26 -6.82
C GLU A 79 -15.48 0.44 -5.60
N LYS A 80 -16.26 1.09 -4.72
CA LYS A 80 -16.77 0.46 -3.49
C LYS A 80 -17.57 -0.82 -3.81
N GLU A 81 -18.39 -0.77 -4.84
CA GLU A 81 -19.25 -1.87 -5.26
C GLU A 81 -18.44 -3.10 -5.67
N ARG A 82 -17.30 -2.89 -6.33
CA ARG A 82 -16.40 -3.98 -6.72
C ARG A 82 -15.66 -4.59 -5.54
N TRP A 83 -15.24 -3.76 -4.57
CA TRP A 83 -14.67 -4.27 -3.33
C TRP A 83 -15.70 -5.09 -2.56
N GLN A 84 -16.97 -4.62 -2.48
CA GLN A 84 -18.02 -5.36 -1.82
C GLN A 84 -18.33 -6.67 -2.54
N GLU A 85 -18.40 -6.67 -3.85
CA GLU A 85 -18.59 -7.88 -4.65
C GLU A 85 -17.47 -8.90 -4.42
N LEU A 86 -16.22 -8.46 -4.37
CA LEU A 86 -15.07 -9.33 -4.06
C LEU A 86 -15.24 -9.97 -2.68
N ILE A 87 -15.56 -9.18 -1.66
CA ILE A 87 -15.80 -9.68 -0.29
C ILE A 87 -16.93 -10.70 -0.28
N ASP A 88 -18.04 -10.39 -0.92
CA ASP A 88 -19.22 -11.26 -0.95
C ASP A 88 -18.91 -12.60 -1.66
N ARG A 89 -18.16 -12.57 -2.76
CA ARG A 89 -17.71 -13.78 -3.47
C ARG A 89 -16.78 -14.63 -2.62
N LEU A 90 -15.82 -14.03 -1.92
CA LEU A 90 -14.92 -14.74 -1.01
C LEU A 90 -15.66 -15.35 0.16
N ASN A 91 -16.59 -14.60 0.77
CA ASN A 91 -17.40 -15.11 1.86
C ASN A 91 -18.36 -16.24 1.41
N LEU A 92 -18.84 -16.21 0.16
CA LEU A 92 -19.69 -17.26 -0.40
C LEU A 92 -18.99 -18.62 -0.45
N ILE A 93 -17.68 -18.61 -0.68
CA ILE A 93 -16.85 -19.82 -0.69
C ILE A 93 -16.12 -20.03 0.64
N ASN A 94 -16.64 -19.44 1.72
CA ASN A 94 -16.13 -19.54 3.09
C ASN A 94 -14.67 -19.07 3.30
N ILE A 95 -14.15 -18.20 2.47
CA ILE A 95 -12.88 -17.56 2.71
C ILE A 95 -13.08 -16.30 3.55
N PRO A 96 -12.48 -16.22 4.76
CA PRO A 96 -12.57 -15.05 5.60
C PRO A 96 -11.80 -13.87 5.00
N VAL A 97 -12.35 -12.66 5.21
CA VAL A 97 -11.72 -11.43 4.75
C VAL A 97 -11.41 -10.52 5.94
N VAL A 98 -10.18 -10.00 6.00
CA VAL A 98 -9.77 -9.03 7.01
C VAL A 98 -9.46 -7.70 6.31
N ILE A 99 -10.23 -6.67 6.65
CA ILE A 99 -10.02 -5.32 6.12
C ILE A 99 -9.08 -4.56 7.05
N VAL A 100 -8.02 -4.00 6.47
CA VAL A 100 -7.08 -3.10 7.17
C VAL A 100 -7.10 -1.73 6.53
N GLY A 101 -6.66 -0.73 7.29
CA GLY A 101 -6.52 0.64 6.82
C GLY A 101 -6.81 1.66 7.91
N LYS A 102 -6.54 2.92 7.59
CA LYS A 102 -6.85 4.05 8.44
C LYS A 102 -7.71 5.03 7.69
N ASP A 103 -8.85 5.35 8.26
CA ASP A 103 -9.73 6.40 7.80
C ASP A 103 -9.32 7.69 8.52
N SER A 104 -8.43 8.47 7.93
CA SER A 104 -8.07 9.74 8.52
C SER A 104 -8.92 10.84 7.90
N SER A 105 -9.66 11.54 8.74
CA SER A 105 -10.31 12.79 8.38
C SER A 105 -9.31 13.96 8.29
N GLU A 106 -8.08 13.75 8.71
CA GLU A 106 -7.01 14.73 8.59
C GLU A 106 -6.45 14.67 7.19
N THR A 107 -6.95 15.59 6.39
CA THR A 107 -6.42 15.85 5.06
C THR A 107 -5.08 16.52 5.19
N GLY A 108 -4.06 15.91 4.64
CA GLY A 108 -2.82 16.63 4.36
C GLY A 108 -3.07 17.73 3.32
N THR A 109 -2.03 18.49 3.01
CA THR A 109 -2.04 19.63 2.08
C THR A 109 -2.62 19.28 0.69
N TYR A 110 -2.64 18.02 0.35
CA TYR A 110 -3.25 17.49 -0.87
C TYR A 110 -4.56 16.80 -0.50
N GLN A 111 -5.68 17.42 -0.82
CA GLN A 111 -7.05 16.89 -0.60
C GLN A 111 -7.35 15.61 -1.40
N ILE A 112 -6.42 14.70 -1.43
CA ILE A 112 -6.50 13.49 -2.26
C ILE A 112 -7.02 12.31 -1.47
N ASP A 113 -7.41 12.58 -0.17
CA ASP A 113 -7.74 11.52 0.64
C ASP A 113 -9.11 11.16 0.68
N LYS A 114 -9.31 9.97 0.52
CA LYS A 114 -10.34 9.51 1.39
C LYS A 114 -10.15 8.08 1.61
N PRO A 115 -10.45 7.87 2.75
CA PRO A 115 -10.27 6.76 3.57
C PRO A 115 -10.68 5.48 2.91
N VAL A 116 -10.54 4.47 3.64
CA VAL A 116 -11.05 3.14 3.35
C VAL A 116 -12.57 3.18 3.22
N TYR A 117 -13.13 2.49 2.26
CA TYR A 117 -14.57 2.35 2.15
C TYR A 117 -15.17 1.64 3.37
N ASP A 118 -16.35 2.11 3.79
CA ASP A 118 -17.19 1.35 4.70
C ASP A 118 -17.78 0.13 3.94
N LEU A 119 -17.22 -1.03 4.23
CA LEU A 119 -17.54 -2.30 3.60
C LEU A 119 -18.08 -3.29 4.63
N ASN A 120 -19.05 -4.08 4.20
CA ASN A 120 -19.65 -5.11 5.05
C ASN A 120 -18.88 -6.44 4.89
N VAL A 121 -18.43 -6.98 6.02
CA VAL A 121 -17.75 -8.28 6.08
C VAL A 121 -18.58 -9.23 6.93
N ARG A 122 -19.14 -10.26 6.32
CA ARG A 122 -19.94 -11.29 7.03
C ARG A 122 -19.07 -12.38 7.64
N ASN A 123 -18.05 -12.81 6.92
CA ASN A 123 -17.08 -13.79 7.37
C ASN A 123 -15.69 -13.14 7.40
N GLY A 124 -15.27 -12.71 8.59
CA GLY A 124 -13.98 -12.03 8.77
C GLY A 124 -14.03 -10.86 9.75
N LEU A 125 -13.16 -9.90 9.57
CA LEU A 125 -12.98 -8.75 10.46
C LEU A 125 -12.82 -7.45 9.68
N ASN A 126 -13.42 -6.39 10.18
CA ASN A 126 -13.10 -5.03 9.77
C ASN A 126 -12.25 -4.37 10.87
N LEU A 127 -10.96 -4.19 10.60
CA LEU A 127 -9.96 -3.62 11.51
C LEU A 127 -9.59 -2.17 11.17
N VAL A 128 -10.32 -1.54 10.27
CA VAL A 128 -10.12 -0.13 9.92
C VAL A 128 -10.22 0.74 11.17
N ASN A 129 -9.22 1.59 11.40
CA ASN A 129 -9.07 2.45 12.57
C ASN A 129 -8.95 1.75 13.94
N LYS A 130 -8.80 0.43 13.97
CA LYS A 130 -8.79 -0.34 15.22
C LYS A 130 -7.43 -0.86 15.62
N ILE A 131 -6.47 -0.77 14.71
CA ILE A 131 -5.13 -1.32 14.88
C ILE A 131 -4.07 -0.30 14.47
N ASP A 132 -2.91 -0.37 15.07
CA ASP A 132 -1.73 0.42 14.72
C ASP A 132 -0.95 -0.18 13.53
N ILE A 133 0.17 0.43 13.18
CA ILE A 133 1.00 0.00 12.05
C ILE A 133 1.66 -1.36 12.31
N HIS A 134 2.08 -1.64 13.55
CA HIS A 134 2.73 -2.90 13.93
C HIS A 134 1.72 -4.05 13.90
N GLN A 135 0.53 -3.82 14.42
CA GLN A 135 -0.59 -4.76 14.34
C GLN A 135 -1.04 -4.97 12.89
N THR A 136 -1.05 -3.91 12.08
CA THR A 136 -1.35 -4.01 10.65
C THR A 136 -0.34 -4.91 9.96
N TRP A 137 0.96 -4.73 10.19
CA TRP A 137 1.98 -5.61 9.67
C TRP A 137 1.74 -7.08 10.05
N HIS A 138 1.41 -7.33 11.33
CA HIS A 138 1.10 -8.69 11.80
C HIS A 138 -0.09 -9.30 11.04
N VAL A 139 -1.16 -8.53 10.82
CA VAL A 139 -2.32 -8.97 10.02
C VAL A 139 -1.87 -9.30 8.59
N LEU A 140 -1.06 -8.47 7.97
CA LEU A 140 -0.56 -8.71 6.62
C LEU A 140 0.34 -9.95 6.55
N ASN A 141 1.24 -10.12 7.53
CA ASN A 141 2.18 -11.24 7.58
C ASN A 141 1.52 -12.61 7.85
N LYS A 142 0.34 -12.61 8.48
CA LYS A 142 -0.45 -13.83 8.76
C LYS A 142 -1.50 -14.15 7.70
N ALA A 143 -1.74 -13.25 6.76
CA ALA A 143 -2.69 -13.47 5.67
C ALA A 143 -2.18 -14.52 4.68
N SER A 144 -3.09 -15.26 4.05
CA SER A 144 -2.74 -16.14 2.93
C SER A 144 -2.41 -15.34 1.67
N VAL A 145 -3.14 -14.23 1.45
CA VAL A 145 -2.94 -13.30 0.34
C VAL A 145 -3.33 -11.90 0.80
N ILE A 146 -2.64 -10.91 0.27
CA ILE A 146 -2.97 -9.49 0.46
C ILE A 146 -3.45 -8.93 -0.88
N ILE A 147 -4.60 -8.25 -0.88
CA ILE A 147 -5.11 -7.53 -2.05
C ILE A 147 -5.16 -6.04 -1.71
N THR A 148 -4.41 -5.24 -2.45
CA THR A 148 -4.30 -3.80 -2.16
C THR A 148 -4.09 -2.97 -3.42
N MET A 149 -4.36 -1.68 -3.29
CA MET A 149 -4.03 -0.67 -4.29
C MET A 149 -2.58 -0.20 -4.10
N ASP A 150 -2.09 0.63 -5.03
CA ASP A 150 -0.85 1.42 -4.87
C ASP A 150 -1.01 2.40 -3.69
N SER A 151 -0.45 2.04 -2.53
CA SER A 151 -0.62 2.74 -1.26
C SER A 151 0.49 2.40 -0.28
N GLY A 152 0.56 3.10 0.85
CA GLY A 152 1.51 2.76 1.93
C GLY A 152 1.38 1.32 2.44
N ILE A 153 0.17 0.76 2.45
CA ILE A 153 -0.06 -0.64 2.84
C ILE A 153 0.57 -1.63 1.84
N LEU A 154 0.64 -1.29 0.55
CA LEU A 154 1.36 -2.10 -0.43
C LEU A 154 2.84 -2.24 -0.07
N HIS A 155 3.48 -1.13 0.33
CA HIS A 155 4.89 -1.14 0.71
C HIS A 155 5.11 -1.85 2.05
N LEU A 156 4.22 -1.67 3.00
CA LEU A 156 4.25 -2.42 4.25
C LEU A 156 4.07 -3.93 4.01
N ALA A 157 3.16 -4.32 3.11
CA ALA A 157 2.98 -5.71 2.70
C ALA A 157 4.25 -6.27 2.04
N GLY A 158 4.99 -5.42 1.32
CA GLY A 158 6.27 -5.76 0.71
C GLY A 158 7.35 -6.23 1.69
N THR A 159 7.24 -5.87 2.98
CA THR A 159 8.15 -6.33 4.03
C THR A 159 7.73 -7.65 4.69
N THR A 160 6.68 -8.29 4.17
CA THR A 160 6.21 -9.61 4.64
C THR A 160 6.47 -10.67 3.58
N ASP A 161 6.43 -11.95 3.93
CA ASP A 161 6.53 -13.07 2.98
C ASP A 161 5.19 -13.40 2.30
N THR A 162 4.13 -12.68 2.60
CA THR A 162 2.78 -12.96 2.10
C THR A 162 2.63 -12.58 0.63
N HIS A 163 1.95 -13.40 -0.15
CA HIS A 163 1.64 -13.10 -1.54
C HIS A 163 0.78 -11.83 -1.67
N ILE A 164 1.16 -10.96 -2.61
CA ILE A 164 0.46 -9.69 -2.85
C ILE A 164 -0.18 -9.71 -4.23
N ILE A 165 -1.46 -9.34 -4.27
CA ILE A 165 -2.17 -8.97 -5.48
C ILE A 165 -2.31 -7.45 -5.46
N GLN A 166 -1.52 -6.78 -6.27
CA GLN A 166 -1.62 -5.34 -6.46
C GLN A 166 -2.64 -5.03 -7.54
N LEU A 167 -3.66 -4.26 -7.20
CA LEU A 167 -4.57 -3.70 -8.17
C LEU A 167 -3.90 -2.51 -8.84
N GLY A 168 -3.67 -2.64 -10.14
CA GLY A 168 -2.94 -1.67 -10.92
C GLY A 168 -3.66 -0.32 -11.05
N SER A 169 -2.89 0.70 -11.32
CA SER A 169 -3.35 2.04 -11.67
C SER A 169 -2.88 2.41 -13.07
N SER A 170 -3.01 3.67 -13.45
CA SER A 170 -2.42 4.19 -14.70
C SER A 170 -0.88 4.25 -14.69
N ILE A 171 -0.25 4.00 -13.54
CA ILE A 171 1.22 3.98 -13.40
C ILE A 171 1.70 2.54 -13.52
N ASP A 172 2.78 2.33 -14.27
CA ASP A 172 3.41 1.02 -14.41
C ASP A 172 3.77 0.45 -13.01
N PRO A 173 3.21 -0.71 -12.63
CA PRO A 173 3.46 -1.29 -11.32
C PRO A 173 4.95 -1.52 -11.03
N ARG A 174 5.77 -1.80 -12.04
CA ARG A 174 7.23 -2.00 -11.88
C ARG A 174 7.95 -0.81 -11.27
N LEU A 175 7.37 0.39 -11.37
CA LEU A 175 7.94 1.62 -10.84
C LEU A 175 7.61 1.83 -9.36
N ARG A 176 6.57 1.18 -8.87
CA ARG A 176 6.00 1.41 -7.53
C ARG A 176 5.74 0.17 -6.69
N SER A 177 5.89 -1.00 -7.27
CA SER A 177 5.73 -2.24 -6.51
C SER A 177 6.87 -2.39 -5.48
N PRO A 178 6.60 -3.05 -4.35
CA PRO A 178 7.67 -3.42 -3.43
C PRO A 178 8.72 -4.24 -4.17
N TYR A 179 9.99 -3.98 -3.86
CA TYR A 179 11.08 -4.81 -4.34
C TYR A 179 11.12 -6.10 -3.51
N ARG A 180 11.14 -7.24 -4.20
CA ARG A 180 11.25 -8.57 -3.59
C ARG A 180 12.23 -9.41 -4.38
#